data_034351ce8c33a851cf86514dbdc10ebc
#
_entry.id   034351ce8c33a851cf86514dbdc10ebc
#
_cell.length_a   1.000
_cell.length_b   1.000
_cell.length_c   1.000
_cell.angle_alpha   90.00
_cell.angle_beta   90.00
_cell.angle_gamma   90.00
#
_symmetry.space_group_name_H-M   'P 1'
#
loop_
_entity.id
_entity.type
_entity.pdbx_description
1 polymer ?
#
loop_
_entity_poly.entity_id
_entity_poly.type
_entity_poly.pdbx_seq_one_letter_code
_entity_poly.pdbx_strand_id
1 'polypeptide(L)'
;MDWLYDAHIHLSDSEYELDIPSILNTMKKIHIKACCVSMDYTSSQKTLELGKKSELVLPFIGIHPEKAQDDPEPVFNLINENKEKISGIGEIGLDPTYTNSNEELSKQEKVFRSQLSLAEELKKP
;
A
#
# COMPACT_ATOMS: atom_id res chain seq x y z
N MET A 1 -1.57 9.16 -26.46
CA MET A 1 -1.02 9.89 -25.27
C MET A 1 -0.51 8.86 -24.29
N ASP A 2 0.71 9.04 -23.83
CA ASP A 2 1.29 8.14 -22.85
C ASP A 2 0.64 8.33 -21.48
N TRP A 3 0.66 7.27 -20.66
CA TRP A 3 0.17 7.33 -19.31
C TRP A 3 1.20 7.99 -18.39
N LEU A 4 0.73 8.89 -17.56
CA LEU A 4 1.48 9.39 -16.40
C LEU A 4 1.20 8.49 -15.20
N TYR A 5 2.11 8.50 -14.24
CA TYR A 5 1.97 7.71 -13.01
C TYR A 5 2.16 8.61 -11.79
N ASP A 6 1.15 8.62 -10.93
CA ASP A 6 1.34 9.07 -9.55
C ASP A 6 2.02 7.93 -8.80
N ALA A 7 3.20 8.18 -8.29
CA ALA A 7 4.02 7.15 -7.64
C ALA A 7 3.59 6.84 -6.20
N HIS A 8 2.75 7.67 -5.58
CA HIS A 8 2.39 7.50 -4.17
C HIS A 8 1.15 8.28 -3.77
N ILE A 9 0.04 7.60 -3.56
CA ILE A 9 -1.18 8.19 -3.03
C ILE A 9 -1.91 7.23 -2.08
N HIS A 10 -2.48 7.76 -1.01
CA HIS A 10 -3.36 7.03 -0.08
C HIS A 10 -4.82 7.15 -0.49
N LEU A 11 -5.16 6.63 -1.68
CA LEU A 11 -6.51 6.78 -2.24
C LEU A 11 -7.59 6.03 -1.44
N SER A 12 -7.20 5.08 -0.59
CA SER A 12 -8.09 4.37 0.35
C SER A 12 -8.47 5.21 1.59
N ASP A 13 -7.87 6.40 1.76
CA ASP A 13 -8.23 7.29 2.86
C ASP A 13 -9.70 7.71 2.79
N SER A 14 -10.34 7.80 3.96
CA SER A 14 -11.76 8.15 4.06
C SER A 14 -12.08 9.54 3.51
N GLU A 15 -11.11 10.44 3.45
CA GLU A 15 -11.30 11.78 2.85
C GLU A 15 -11.68 11.73 1.36
N TYR A 16 -11.30 10.68 0.64
CA TYR A 16 -11.60 10.50 -0.78
C TYR A 16 -12.85 9.66 -1.06
N GLU A 17 -13.44 9.02 -0.05
CA GLU A 17 -14.44 7.98 -0.23
C GLU A 17 -15.63 8.41 -1.10
N LEU A 18 -16.14 9.60 -0.88
CA LEU A 18 -17.26 10.15 -1.64
C LEU A 18 -16.86 10.62 -3.05
N ASP A 19 -15.60 10.94 -3.26
CA ASP A 19 -15.07 11.51 -4.50
C ASP A 19 -14.44 10.48 -5.43
N ILE A 20 -14.31 9.22 -5.00
CA ILE A 20 -13.67 8.15 -5.79
C ILE A 20 -14.19 8.08 -7.23
N PRO A 21 -15.51 8.09 -7.51
CA PRO A 21 -15.99 8.02 -8.89
C PRO A 21 -15.52 9.21 -9.73
N SER A 22 -15.51 10.40 -9.16
CA SER A 22 -15.04 11.64 -9.82
C SER A 22 -13.53 11.62 -10.05
N ILE A 23 -12.77 11.17 -9.06
CA ILE A 23 -11.31 11.02 -9.13
C ILE A 23 -10.94 10.05 -10.26
N LEU A 24 -11.52 8.85 -10.29
CA LEU A 24 -11.23 7.85 -11.31
C LEU A 24 -11.62 8.34 -12.72
N ASN A 25 -12.73 9.04 -12.85
CA ASN A 25 -13.14 9.62 -14.13
C ASN A 25 -12.14 10.70 -14.61
N THR A 26 -11.65 11.54 -13.68
CA THR A 26 -10.64 12.55 -13.99
C THR A 26 -9.31 11.91 -14.37
N MET A 27 -8.84 10.93 -13.59
CA MET A 27 -7.61 10.16 -13.89
C MET A 27 -7.65 9.57 -15.31
N LYS A 28 -8.79 9.02 -15.72
CA LYS A 28 -8.98 8.50 -17.08
C LYS A 28 -8.85 9.59 -18.13
N LYS A 29 -9.46 10.75 -17.91
CA LYS A 29 -9.45 11.86 -18.87
C LYS A 29 -8.06 12.46 -19.07
N ILE A 30 -7.27 12.54 -18.01
CA ILE A 30 -5.92 13.11 -18.04
C ILE A 30 -4.81 12.09 -18.18
N HIS A 31 -5.15 10.80 -18.39
CA HIS A 31 -4.23 9.68 -18.60
C HIS A 31 -3.25 9.49 -17.41
N ILE A 32 -3.78 9.40 -16.19
CA ILE A 32 -3.00 9.08 -14.99
C ILE A 32 -3.41 7.73 -14.43
N LYS A 33 -2.42 6.90 -14.09
CA LYS A 33 -2.53 5.74 -13.20
C LYS A 33 -1.88 6.08 -11.86
N ALA A 34 -2.34 5.48 -10.78
CA ALA A 34 -1.83 5.78 -9.46
C ALA A 34 -1.37 4.52 -8.72
N CYS A 35 -0.16 4.58 -8.16
CA CYS A 35 0.32 3.62 -7.18
C CYS A 35 -0.36 3.94 -5.84
N CYS A 36 -1.41 3.20 -5.54
CA CYS A 36 -2.21 3.40 -4.33
C CYS A 36 -1.61 2.56 -3.20
N VAL A 37 -0.96 3.23 -2.25
CA VAL A 37 -0.27 2.60 -1.13
C VAL A 37 -1.18 2.41 0.07
N SER A 38 -0.81 1.49 0.95
CA SER A 38 -1.56 1.12 2.14
C SER A 38 -0.69 1.22 3.39
N MET A 39 -1.32 1.35 4.56
CA MET A 39 -0.62 1.52 5.83
C MET A 39 -0.79 0.32 6.77
N ASP A 40 -1.90 -0.40 6.64
CA ASP A 40 -2.34 -1.46 7.53
C ASP A 40 -3.30 -2.42 6.81
N TYR A 41 -3.87 -3.36 7.56
CA TYR A 41 -4.80 -4.34 7.01
C TYR A 41 -6.06 -3.67 6.41
N THR A 42 -6.66 -2.73 7.12
CA THR A 42 -7.91 -2.08 6.68
C THR A 42 -7.71 -1.27 5.40
N SER A 43 -6.68 -0.43 5.34
CA SER A 43 -6.35 0.33 4.14
C SER A 43 -5.93 -0.56 2.98
N SER A 44 -5.25 -1.68 3.27
CA SER A 44 -4.88 -2.70 2.28
C SER A 44 -6.10 -3.35 1.63
N GLN A 45 -7.10 -3.72 2.41
CA GLN A 45 -8.36 -4.27 1.87
C GLN A 45 -9.07 -3.25 0.98
N LYS A 46 -9.19 -1.99 1.41
CA LYS A 46 -9.80 -0.92 0.61
C LYS A 46 -9.03 -0.67 -0.69
N THR A 47 -7.71 -0.66 -0.64
CA THR A 47 -6.85 -0.49 -1.82
C THR A 47 -7.05 -1.63 -2.84
N LEU A 48 -7.15 -2.86 -2.37
CA LEU A 48 -7.48 -4.01 -3.24
C LEU A 48 -8.87 -3.88 -3.88
N GLU A 49 -9.87 -3.43 -3.13
CA GLU A 49 -11.22 -3.19 -3.67
C GLU A 49 -11.22 -2.09 -4.74
N LEU A 50 -10.45 -1.01 -4.54
CA LEU A 50 -10.29 0.03 -5.54
C LEU A 50 -9.62 -0.52 -6.82
N GLY A 51 -8.58 -1.35 -6.67
CA GLY A 51 -7.92 -2.01 -7.79
C GLY A 51 -8.84 -2.95 -8.59
N LYS A 52 -9.80 -3.59 -7.93
CA LYS A 52 -10.84 -4.39 -8.62
C LYS A 52 -11.81 -3.53 -9.42
N LYS A 53 -12.07 -2.30 -8.96
CA LYS A 53 -13.01 -1.37 -9.60
C LYS A 53 -12.41 -0.64 -10.80
N SER A 54 -11.08 -0.44 -10.83
CA SER A 54 -10.42 0.35 -11.86
C SER A 54 -8.99 -0.09 -12.10
N GLU A 55 -8.64 -0.34 -13.36
CA GLU A 55 -7.27 -0.59 -13.81
C GLU A 55 -6.33 0.64 -13.70
N LEU A 56 -6.87 1.81 -13.35
CA LEU A 56 -6.10 3.02 -13.09
C LEU A 56 -5.46 3.00 -11.70
N VAL A 57 -5.98 2.15 -10.82
CA VAL A 57 -5.48 1.93 -9.45
C VAL A 57 -4.52 0.75 -9.48
N LEU A 58 -3.26 1.02 -9.15
CA LEU A 58 -2.22 0.02 -8.99
C LEU A 58 -2.07 -0.26 -7.48
N PRO A 59 -2.56 -1.41 -6.97
CA PRO A 59 -2.58 -1.67 -5.54
C PRO A 59 -1.18 -1.98 -5.00
N PHE A 60 -0.77 -1.25 -3.98
CA PHE A 60 0.41 -1.50 -3.15
C PHE A 60 -0.04 -1.82 -1.73
N ILE A 61 0.33 -2.98 -1.23
CA ILE A 61 -0.09 -3.50 0.08
C ILE A 61 1.13 -3.56 0.98
N GLY A 62 1.00 -2.98 2.18
CA GLY A 62 2.12 -2.94 3.10
C GLY A 62 1.73 -2.42 4.48
N ILE A 63 2.73 -2.40 5.36
CA ILE A 63 2.64 -1.92 6.74
C ILE A 63 3.55 -0.71 6.87
N HIS A 64 2.92 0.45 7.05
CA HIS A 64 3.63 1.70 7.33
C HIS A 64 4.37 1.63 8.67
N PRO A 65 5.52 2.28 8.83
CA PRO A 65 6.27 2.25 10.11
C PRO A 65 5.44 2.64 11.33
N GLU A 66 4.47 3.52 11.20
CA GLU A 66 3.52 3.89 12.26
C GLU A 66 2.72 2.69 12.80
N LYS A 67 2.47 1.68 11.96
CA LYS A 67 1.69 0.48 12.28
C LYS A 67 2.54 -0.76 12.58
N ALA A 68 3.84 -0.61 12.64
CA ALA A 68 4.76 -1.73 12.81
C ALA A 68 4.67 -2.43 14.17
N GLN A 69 4.00 -1.81 15.15
CA GLN A 69 3.77 -2.43 16.46
C GLN A 69 2.58 -3.39 16.48
N ASP A 70 1.70 -3.32 15.47
CA ASP A 70 0.58 -4.24 15.32
C ASP A 70 1.07 -5.62 14.85
N ASP A 71 0.17 -6.62 14.88
CA ASP A 71 0.46 -7.94 14.32
C ASP A 71 0.58 -7.84 12.79
N PRO A 72 1.72 -8.19 12.18
CA PRO A 72 1.91 -8.10 10.74
C PRO A 72 1.24 -9.23 9.94
N GLU A 73 0.93 -10.35 10.56
CA GLU A 73 0.46 -11.57 9.88
C GLU A 73 -0.78 -11.36 9.02
N PRO A 74 -1.81 -10.61 9.45
CA PRO A 74 -2.98 -10.37 8.59
C PRO A 74 -2.63 -9.70 7.26
N VAL A 75 -1.69 -8.74 7.27
CA VAL A 75 -1.23 -8.07 6.04
C VAL A 75 -0.39 -9.01 5.17
N PHE A 76 0.50 -9.79 5.77
CA PHE A 76 1.32 -10.75 5.04
C PHE A 76 0.47 -11.83 4.37
N ASN A 77 -0.55 -12.33 5.05
CA ASN A 77 -1.51 -13.26 4.46
C ASN A 77 -2.28 -12.62 3.31
N LEU A 78 -2.72 -11.38 3.47
CA LEU A 78 -3.42 -10.63 2.42
C LEU A 78 -2.54 -10.44 1.17
N ILE A 79 -1.25 -10.14 1.35
CA ILE A 79 -0.27 -10.04 0.25
C ILE A 79 -0.16 -11.37 -0.49
N ASN A 80 0.04 -12.48 0.23
CA ASN A 80 0.20 -13.80 -0.36
C ASN A 80 -1.05 -14.27 -1.11
N GLU A 81 -2.24 -14.03 -0.56
CA GLU A 81 -3.52 -14.36 -1.18
C GLU A 81 -3.80 -13.55 -2.45
N ASN A 82 -3.23 -12.36 -2.55
CA ASN A 82 -3.47 -11.43 -3.65
C ASN A 82 -2.22 -11.13 -4.51
N LYS A 83 -1.19 -11.96 -4.43
CA LYS A 83 0.09 -11.75 -5.11
C LYS A 83 -0.01 -11.45 -6.61
N GLU A 84 -1.01 -12.02 -7.29
CA GLU A 84 -1.23 -11.78 -8.73
C GLU A 84 -1.97 -10.46 -9.01
N LYS A 85 -2.59 -9.86 -8.00
CA LYS A 85 -3.42 -8.66 -8.13
C LYS A 85 -2.72 -7.40 -7.67
N ILE A 86 -1.75 -7.52 -6.77
CA ILE A 86 -0.99 -6.39 -6.26
C ILE A 86 0.08 -5.95 -7.25
N SER A 87 0.34 -4.66 -7.30
CA SER A 87 1.39 -4.06 -8.14
C SER A 87 2.72 -3.96 -7.41
N GLY A 88 2.70 -3.94 -6.08
CA GLY A 88 3.90 -3.86 -5.26
C GLY A 88 3.61 -3.94 -3.76
N ILE A 89 4.67 -3.85 -2.97
CA ILE A 89 4.64 -3.83 -1.51
C ILE A 89 4.89 -2.41 -1.03
N GLY A 90 3.91 -1.83 -0.36
CA GLY A 90 4.01 -0.44 0.12
C GLY A 90 2.72 0.06 0.80
N GLU A 91 2.83 1.04 1.63
CA GLU A 91 4.02 1.82 1.99
C GLU A 91 4.82 1.07 3.06
N ILE A 92 6.14 1.04 2.92
CA ILE A 92 7.05 0.39 3.87
C ILE A 92 8.19 1.34 4.20
N GLY A 93 8.84 1.15 5.35
CA GLY A 93 9.99 1.96 5.71
C GLY A 93 10.36 1.88 7.17
N LEU A 94 11.30 2.76 7.54
CA LEU A 94 11.74 2.99 8.90
C LEU A 94 11.52 4.46 9.26
N ASP A 95 10.87 4.70 10.37
CA ASP A 95 10.71 6.02 10.93
C ASP A 95 10.72 5.97 12.47
N PRO A 96 11.87 6.29 13.09
CA PRO A 96 12.02 6.26 14.55
C PRO A 96 11.07 7.21 15.28
N THR A 97 10.49 8.20 14.61
CA THR A 97 9.55 9.14 15.24
C THR A 97 8.26 8.46 15.71
N TYR A 98 7.93 7.28 15.15
CA TYR A 98 6.81 6.45 15.56
C TYR A 98 7.16 5.41 16.64
N THR A 99 8.36 5.49 17.23
CA THR A 99 8.83 4.56 18.26
C THR A 99 9.19 5.29 19.54
N ASN A 100 8.97 4.63 20.68
CA ASN A 100 9.24 5.17 22.02
C ASN A 100 10.39 4.44 22.73
N SER A 101 10.92 3.37 22.13
CA SER A 101 11.98 2.55 22.71
C SER A 101 12.80 1.85 21.61
N ASN A 102 13.99 1.38 22.00
CA ASN A 102 14.83 0.57 21.11
C ASN A 102 14.16 -0.76 20.73
N GLU A 103 13.32 -1.31 21.62
CA GLU A 103 12.56 -2.53 21.34
C GLU A 103 11.51 -2.30 20.24
N GLU A 104 10.77 -1.19 20.32
CA GLU A 104 9.81 -0.81 19.28
C GLU A 104 10.50 -0.53 17.95
N LEU A 105 11.66 0.14 17.96
CA LEU A 105 12.43 0.37 16.73
C LEU A 105 12.93 -0.96 16.13
N SER A 106 13.39 -1.87 16.97
CA SER A 106 13.81 -3.22 16.53
C SER A 106 12.65 -4.00 15.89
N LYS A 107 11.45 -3.90 16.45
CA LYS A 107 10.25 -4.50 15.87
C LYS A 107 9.90 -3.86 14.51
N GLN A 108 9.97 -2.53 14.42
CA GLN A 108 9.76 -1.81 13.17
C GLN A 108 10.74 -2.27 12.08
N GLU A 109 12.02 -2.40 12.42
CA GLU A 109 13.05 -2.90 11.49
C GLU A 109 12.76 -4.34 11.03
N LYS A 110 12.33 -5.21 11.94
CA LYS A 110 11.96 -6.59 11.61
C LYS A 110 10.79 -6.64 10.61
N VAL A 111 9.75 -5.86 10.85
CA VAL A 111 8.59 -5.77 9.95
C VAL A 111 9.01 -5.23 8.57
N PHE A 112 9.84 -4.19 8.54
CA PHE A 112 10.38 -3.64 7.31
C PHE A 112 11.18 -4.68 6.50
N ARG A 113 12.11 -5.39 7.14
CA ARG A 113 12.91 -6.45 6.50
C ARG A 113 12.04 -7.59 5.96
N SER A 114 11.01 -7.99 6.69
CA SER A 114 10.07 -9.02 6.24
C SER A 114 9.34 -8.58 4.97
N GLN A 115 8.95 -7.33 4.87
CA GLN A 115 8.29 -6.79 3.67
C GLN A 115 9.25 -6.69 2.48
N LEU A 116 10.51 -6.33 2.69
CA LEU A 116 11.54 -6.36 1.64
C LEU A 116 11.74 -7.80 1.11
N SER A 117 11.78 -8.78 2.00
CA SER A 117 11.90 -10.19 1.60
C SER A 117 10.70 -10.66 0.79
N LEU A 118 9.48 -10.26 1.17
CA LEU A 118 8.28 -10.55 0.39
C LEU A 118 8.33 -9.91 -1.00
N ALA A 119 8.76 -8.66 -1.09
CA ALA A 119 8.89 -7.96 -2.37
C ALA A 119 9.89 -8.67 -3.30
N GLU A 120 11.02 -9.10 -2.76
CA GLU A 120 12.04 -9.87 -3.49
C GLU A 120 11.49 -11.23 -3.95
N GLU A 121 10.86 -11.99 -3.04
CA GLU A 121 10.27 -13.29 -3.35
C GLU A 121 9.21 -13.21 -4.45
N LEU A 122 8.33 -12.22 -4.37
CA LEU A 122 7.25 -11.98 -5.34
C LEU A 122 7.73 -11.28 -6.61
N LYS A 123 8.97 -10.83 -6.65
CA LYS A 123 9.56 -10.02 -7.77
C LYS A 123 8.72 -8.78 -8.06
N LYS A 124 8.32 -8.08 -7.01
CA LYS A 124 7.54 -6.85 -7.08
C LYS A 124 8.29 -5.67 -6.45
N PRO A 125 8.06 -4.43 -6.95
CA PRO A 125 8.62 -3.25 -6.31
C PRO A 125 8.06 -3.04 -4.92
#